data_6188f28e2937da41d983136a46cf3560
#
_entry.id   6188f28e2937da41d983136a46cf3560
#
_cell.length_a   1.000
_cell.length_b   1.000
_cell.length_c   1.000
_cell.angle_alpha   90.00
_cell.angle_beta   90.00
_cell.angle_gamma   90.00
#
_symmetry.space_group_name_H-M   'P 1'
#
loop_
_entity.id
_entity.type
_entity.pdbx_description
1 polymer ?
#
loop_
_entity_poly.entity_id
_entity_poly.type
_entity_poly.pdbx_seq_one_letter_code
_entity_poly.pdbx_strand_id
1 'polypeptide(L)'
;MSAIVSKALEAELRDGEEFSAELDMLMRKARKASNFLKALSHENRLLLLCLLAERERTVTELENILALRQPMVSQQLARLRLDHLVTTRREGKAVYYSLANDDVRRMIAVIYDIFCGPPKPPAVA
;
A
#
# COMPACT_ATOMS: atom_id res chain seq x y z
N MET A 1 -7.97 -21.95 -2.10
CA MET A 1 -7.04 -20.96 -2.67
C MET A 1 -7.43 -20.67 -4.11
N SER A 2 -7.71 -19.43 -4.42
CA SER A 2 -8.09 -19.08 -5.78
C SER A 2 -6.89 -19.14 -6.72
N ALA A 3 -7.12 -19.61 -7.94
CA ALA A 3 -6.08 -19.63 -8.95
C ALA A 3 -5.75 -18.18 -9.36
N ILE A 4 -4.46 -17.87 -9.46
CA ILE A 4 -3.99 -16.57 -9.93
C ILE A 4 -4.21 -16.44 -11.44
N VAL A 5 -4.07 -17.56 -12.15
CA VAL A 5 -4.20 -17.64 -13.60
C VAL A 5 -5.33 -18.59 -13.96
N SER A 6 -6.22 -18.18 -14.85
CA SER A 6 -7.35 -19.00 -15.29
C SER A 6 -6.86 -20.17 -16.16
N LYS A 7 -7.67 -21.23 -16.26
CA LYS A 7 -7.35 -22.37 -17.12
C LYS A 7 -7.24 -21.96 -18.59
N ALA A 8 -8.08 -21.03 -19.02
CA ALA A 8 -8.04 -20.54 -20.40
C ALA A 8 -6.71 -19.84 -20.69
N LEU A 9 -6.24 -19.00 -19.76
CA LEU A 9 -4.97 -18.31 -19.88
C LEU A 9 -3.80 -19.30 -19.87
N GLU A 10 -3.85 -20.31 -19.01
CA GLU A 10 -2.83 -21.37 -18.97
C GLU A 10 -2.74 -22.12 -20.30
N ALA A 11 -3.89 -22.42 -20.91
CA ALA A 11 -3.92 -23.08 -22.20
C ALA A 11 -3.28 -22.22 -23.29
N GLU A 12 -3.59 -20.94 -23.33
CA GLU A 12 -3.01 -19.99 -24.28
C GLU A 12 -1.50 -19.88 -24.12
N LEU A 13 -1.01 -19.81 -22.90
CA LEU A 13 0.42 -19.73 -22.62
C LEU A 13 1.16 -21.01 -23.07
N ARG A 14 0.52 -22.17 -22.91
CA ARG A 14 1.12 -23.43 -23.36
C ARG A 14 1.20 -23.54 -24.87
N ASP A 15 0.20 -23.02 -25.56
CA ASP A 15 0.12 -23.12 -27.03
C ASP A 15 1.01 -22.08 -27.73
N GLY A 16 1.60 -21.14 -26.99
CA GLY A 16 2.49 -20.13 -27.54
C GLY A 16 1.81 -19.10 -28.42
N GLU A 17 0.51 -18.96 -28.28
CA GLU A 17 -0.26 -17.98 -29.05
C GLU A 17 -0.03 -16.55 -28.51
N GLU A 18 -0.43 -15.56 -29.31
CA GLU A 18 -0.32 -14.16 -28.95
C GLU A 18 -1.06 -13.86 -27.65
N PHE A 19 -0.63 -12.78 -26.96
CA PHE A 19 -1.19 -12.36 -25.68
C PHE A 19 -2.70 -12.17 -25.78
N SER A 20 -3.43 -12.88 -24.95
CA SER A 20 -4.87 -12.75 -24.81
C SER A 20 -5.23 -11.47 -24.08
N ALA A 21 -6.51 -11.09 -24.17
CA ALA A 21 -7.06 -10.00 -23.38
C ALA A 21 -6.94 -10.26 -21.86
N GLU A 22 -7.04 -11.54 -21.46
CA GLU A 22 -6.86 -11.94 -20.06
C GLU A 22 -5.44 -11.69 -19.58
N LEU A 23 -4.44 -12.07 -20.38
CA LEU A 23 -3.03 -11.85 -20.03
C LEU A 23 -2.72 -10.35 -19.96
N ASP A 24 -3.22 -9.56 -20.91
CA ASP A 24 -3.06 -8.11 -20.89
C ASP A 24 -3.64 -7.51 -19.61
N MET A 25 -4.81 -7.96 -19.22
CA MET A 25 -5.46 -7.48 -18.01
C MET A 25 -4.65 -7.85 -16.77
N LEU A 26 -4.16 -9.09 -16.70
CA LEU A 26 -3.33 -9.54 -15.60
C LEU A 26 -2.04 -8.73 -15.51
N MET A 27 -1.41 -8.44 -16.65
CA MET A 27 -0.20 -7.63 -16.69
C MET A 27 -0.45 -6.20 -16.18
N ARG A 28 -1.59 -5.59 -16.56
CA ARG A 28 -1.95 -4.27 -16.05
C ARG A 28 -2.19 -4.26 -14.55
N LYS A 29 -2.86 -5.28 -14.03
CA LYS A 29 -3.12 -5.43 -12.59
C LYS A 29 -1.82 -5.67 -11.82
N ALA A 30 -0.93 -6.49 -12.37
CA ALA A 30 0.40 -6.72 -11.78
C ALA A 30 1.21 -5.44 -11.73
N ARG A 31 1.13 -4.60 -12.75
CA ARG A 31 1.82 -3.30 -12.78
C ARG A 31 1.31 -2.38 -11.68
N LYS A 32 -0.01 -2.30 -11.49
CA LYS A 32 -0.61 -1.51 -10.42
C LYS A 32 -0.15 -1.99 -9.04
N ALA A 33 -0.18 -3.31 -8.83
CA ALA A 33 0.27 -3.90 -7.58
C ALA A 33 1.76 -3.65 -7.35
N SER A 34 2.57 -3.78 -8.39
CA SER A 34 4.01 -3.52 -8.33
C SER A 34 4.30 -2.06 -7.96
N ASN A 35 3.59 -1.11 -8.54
CA ASN A 35 3.75 0.31 -8.21
C ASN A 35 3.37 0.58 -6.75
N PHE A 36 2.33 -0.07 -6.25
CA PHE A 36 1.96 0.03 -4.83
C PHE A 36 3.09 -0.50 -3.94
N LEU A 37 3.62 -1.67 -4.25
CA LEU A 37 4.70 -2.27 -3.47
C LEU A 37 5.97 -1.42 -3.49
N LYS A 38 6.28 -0.78 -4.61
CA LYS A 38 7.40 0.16 -4.71
C LYS A 38 7.22 1.34 -3.76
N ALA A 39 6.00 1.86 -3.66
CA ALA A 39 5.72 2.95 -2.74
C ALA A 39 5.93 2.53 -1.28
N LEU A 40 5.72 1.25 -0.96
CA LEU A 40 5.92 0.70 0.38
C LEU A 40 7.36 0.32 0.68
N SER A 41 8.25 0.30 -0.31
CA SER A 41 9.61 -0.20 -0.14
C SER A 41 10.53 0.73 0.68
N HIS A 42 10.07 1.89 1.05
CA HIS A 42 10.80 2.86 1.86
C HIS A 42 10.26 2.84 3.29
N GLU A 43 11.14 2.64 4.28
CA GLU A 43 10.75 2.51 5.69
C GLU A 43 9.89 3.67 6.18
N ASN A 44 10.31 4.90 5.91
CA ASN A 44 9.58 6.07 6.40
C ASN A 44 8.18 6.17 5.79
N ARG A 45 8.02 5.81 4.53
CA ARG A 45 6.71 5.80 3.89
C ARG A 45 5.80 4.73 4.49
N LEU A 46 6.36 3.55 4.74
CA LEU A 46 5.59 2.47 5.37
C LEU A 46 5.14 2.87 6.78
N LEU A 47 6.03 3.50 7.57
CA LEU A 47 5.68 3.98 8.89
C LEU A 47 4.56 5.01 8.86
N LEU A 48 4.63 5.96 7.92
CA LEU A 48 3.57 6.95 7.74
C LEU A 48 2.23 6.31 7.44
N LEU A 49 2.21 5.33 6.54
CA LEU A 49 0.99 4.62 6.19
C LEU A 49 0.42 3.82 7.37
N CYS A 50 1.28 3.19 8.16
CA CYS A 50 0.85 2.48 9.36
C CYS A 50 0.21 3.43 10.37
N LEU A 51 0.79 4.60 10.58
CA LEU A 51 0.23 5.61 11.48
C LEU A 51 -1.11 6.15 10.99
N LEU A 52 -1.24 6.34 9.68
CA LEU A 52 -2.49 6.78 9.07
C LEU A 52 -3.55 5.68 9.03
N ALA A 53 -3.15 4.43 9.10
CA ALA A 53 -4.10 3.31 9.22
C ALA A 53 -4.82 3.33 10.56
N GLU A 54 -4.21 3.86 11.61
CA GLU A 54 -4.84 4.01 12.92
C GLU A 54 -5.90 5.11 12.91
N ARG A 55 -5.54 6.29 12.41
CA ARG A 55 -6.44 7.43 12.26
C ARG A 55 -5.81 8.51 11.39
N GLU A 56 -6.58 9.48 10.95
CA GLU A 56 -6.04 10.65 10.26
C GLU A 56 -5.16 11.48 11.20
N ARG A 57 -4.16 12.14 10.63
CA ARG A 57 -3.16 12.90 11.39
C ARG A 57 -2.68 14.10 10.59
N THR A 58 -2.25 15.14 11.30
CA THR A 58 -1.58 16.29 10.70
C THR A 58 -0.09 15.99 10.49
N VAL A 59 0.58 16.81 9.66
CA VAL A 59 2.04 16.72 9.48
C VAL A 59 2.76 16.88 10.81
N THR A 60 2.33 17.83 11.64
CA THR A 60 2.94 18.08 12.95
C THR A 60 2.85 16.84 13.86
N GLU A 61 1.70 16.20 13.89
CA GLU A 61 1.53 14.97 14.67
C GLU A 61 2.48 13.87 14.19
N LEU A 62 2.58 13.68 12.88
CA LEU A 62 3.45 12.67 12.30
C LEU A 62 4.93 12.94 12.58
N GLU A 63 5.35 14.20 12.50
CA GLU A 63 6.70 14.59 12.86
C GLU A 63 7.02 14.27 14.32
N ASN A 64 6.10 14.61 15.22
CA ASN A 64 6.29 14.36 16.65
C ASN A 64 6.42 12.88 16.95
N ILE A 65 5.59 12.05 16.30
CA ILE A 65 5.61 10.59 16.52
C ILE A 65 6.90 9.97 15.97
N LEU A 66 7.30 10.36 14.77
CA LEU A 66 8.43 9.75 14.07
C LEU A 66 9.76 10.43 14.35
N ALA A 67 9.74 11.56 15.03
CA ALA A 67 10.92 12.40 15.28
C ALA A 67 11.66 12.75 13.98
N LEU A 68 10.93 12.86 12.86
CA LEU A 68 11.46 13.27 11.58
C LEU A 68 11.35 14.78 11.42
N ARG A 69 12.30 15.35 10.70
CA ARG A 69 12.24 16.76 10.37
C ARG A 69 11.10 17.02 9.39
N GLN A 70 10.43 18.16 9.56
CA GLN A 70 9.27 18.52 8.76
C GLN A 70 9.46 18.39 7.24
N PRO A 71 10.58 18.84 6.64
CA PRO A 71 10.75 18.68 5.21
C PRO A 71 10.69 17.22 4.73
N MET A 72 11.25 16.29 5.52
CA MET A 72 11.22 14.87 5.17
C MET A 72 9.80 14.31 5.22
N VAL A 73 9.04 14.60 6.28
CA VAL A 73 7.67 14.13 6.42
C VAL A 73 6.80 14.70 5.28
N SER A 74 6.89 16.00 5.03
CA SER A 74 6.13 16.64 3.96
C SER A 74 6.45 16.06 2.59
N GLN A 75 7.73 15.81 2.30
CA GLN A 75 8.15 15.21 1.04
C GLN A 75 7.60 13.80 0.86
N GLN A 76 7.66 12.98 1.91
CA GLN A 76 7.15 11.63 1.86
C GLN A 76 5.62 11.62 1.69
N LEU A 77 4.91 12.50 2.39
CA LEU A 77 3.46 12.62 2.25
C LEU A 77 3.07 13.10 0.84
N ALA A 78 3.82 14.04 0.28
CA ALA A 78 3.58 14.51 -1.09
C ALA A 78 3.74 13.35 -2.08
N ARG A 79 4.75 12.51 -1.90
CA ARG A 79 4.96 11.34 -2.75
C ARG A 79 3.83 10.33 -2.61
N LEU A 80 3.42 10.05 -1.38
CA LEU A 80 2.30 9.13 -1.14
C LEU A 80 1.00 9.66 -1.75
N ARG A 81 0.81 10.96 -1.73
CA ARG A 81 -0.35 11.59 -2.35
C ARG A 81 -0.33 11.46 -3.87
N LEU A 82 0.84 11.66 -4.49
CA LEU A 82 1.01 11.46 -5.94
C LEU A 82 0.74 10.01 -6.34
N ASP A 83 1.11 9.06 -5.49
CA ASP A 83 0.87 7.63 -5.72
C ASP A 83 -0.55 7.20 -5.33
N HIS A 84 -1.42 8.14 -4.97
CA HIS A 84 -2.83 7.90 -4.59
C HIS A 84 -3.00 6.97 -3.39
N LEU A 85 -2.04 6.97 -2.48
CA LEU A 85 -2.10 6.16 -1.26
C LEU A 85 -2.67 6.91 -0.07
N VAL A 86 -2.58 8.25 -0.09
CA VAL A 86 -3.14 9.11 0.95
C VAL A 86 -3.99 10.21 0.32
N THR A 87 -4.90 10.75 1.11
CA THR A 87 -5.72 11.89 0.75
C THR A 87 -5.69 12.91 1.89
N THR A 88 -6.16 14.12 1.62
CA THR A 88 -6.14 15.21 2.59
C THR A 88 -7.51 15.85 2.75
N ARG A 89 -7.76 16.41 3.94
CA ARG A 89 -8.89 17.32 4.16
C ARG A 89 -8.42 18.51 4.98
N ARG A 90 -9.07 19.63 4.83
CA ARG A 90 -8.77 20.81 5.62
C ARG A 90 -9.84 21.05 6.67
N GLU A 91 -9.38 21.47 7.84
CA GLU A 91 -10.26 21.95 8.90
C GLU A 91 -9.59 23.16 9.53
N GLY A 92 -10.10 24.37 9.22
CA GLY A 92 -9.43 25.62 9.57
C GLY A 92 -8.07 25.71 8.88
N LYS A 93 -7.01 25.90 9.68
CA LYS A 93 -5.63 25.97 9.18
C LYS A 93 -4.95 24.61 9.15
N ALA A 94 -5.58 23.60 9.74
CA ALA A 94 -5.00 22.26 9.80
C ALA A 94 -5.30 21.45 8.54
N VAL A 95 -4.31 20.71 8.07
CA VAL A 95 -4.46 19.75 6.97
C VAL A 95 -4.26 18.35 7.55
N TYR A 96 -5.29 17.53 7.42
CA TYR A 96 -5.28 16.16 7.91
C TYR A 96 -5.03 15.21 6.76
N TYR A 97 -4.11 14.29 6.97
CA TYR A 97 -3.82 13.21 6.04
C TYR A 97 -4.49 11.93 6.50
N SER A 98 -4.97 11.15 5.56
CA SER A 98 -5.57 9.84 5.82
C SER A 98 -5.27 8.88 4.68
N LEU A 99 -5.48 7.59 4.89
CA LEU A 99 -5.35 6.61 3.82
C LEU A 99 -6.42 6.87 2.76
N ALA A 100 -6.05 6.70 1.49
CA ALA A 100 -6.89 7.09 0.38
C ALA A 100 -8.19 6.30 0.28
N ASN A 101 -8.15 5.01 0.63
CA ASN A 101 -9.32 4.14 0.50
C ASN A 101 -9.18 2.90 1.38
N ASP A 102 -10.22 2.09 1.39
CA ASP A 102 -10.28 0.88 2.20
C ASP A 102 -9.30 -0.19 1.74
N ASP A 103 -9.02 -0.29 0.45
CA ASP A 103 -8.07 -1.28 -0.06
C ASP A 103 -6.66 -1.01 0.48
N VAL A 104 -6.22 0.25 0.48
CA VAL A 104 -4.94 0.63 1.06
C VAL A 104 -4.92 0.28 2.55
N ARG A 105 -6.00 0.60 3.28
CA ARG A 105 -6.12 0.29 4.69
C ARG A 105 -6.00 -1.21 4.96
N ARG A 106 -6.67 -2.02 4.18
CA ARG A 106 -6.64 -3.48 4.31
C ARG A 106 -5.24 -4.04 4.08
N MET A 107 -4.55 -3.54 3.06
CA MET A 107 -3.19 -3.99 2.75
C MET A 107 -2.20 -3.62 3.85
N ILE A 108 -2.28 -2.38 4.35
CA ILE A 108 -1.42 -1.94 5.45
C ILE A 108 -1.72 -2.70 6.73
N ALA A 109 -2.99 -2.98 7.01
CA ALA A 109 -3.38 -3.77 8.18
C ALA A 109 -2.79 -5.17 8.16
N VAL A 110 -2.77 -5.82 7.00
CA VAL A 110 -2.17 -7.15 6.84
C VAL A 110 -0.66 -7.10 7.07
N ILE A 111 0.03 -6.12 6.50
CA ILE A 111 1.47 -5.95 6.69
C ILE A 111 1.78 -5.71 8.18
N TYR A 112 1.03 -4.82 8.81
CA TYR A 112 1.20 -4.54 10.24
C TYR A 112 0.99 -5.80 11.07
N ASP A 113 -0.06 -6.57 10.80
CA ASP A 113 -0.35 -7.80 11.53
C ASP A 113 0.76 -8.83 11.40
N ILE A 114 1.31 -8.99 10.20
CA ILE A 114 2.36 -9.98 9.95
C ILE A 114 3.67 -9.59 10.65
N PHE A 115 4.07 -8.33 10.57
CA PHE A 115 5.39 -7.89 11.04
C PHE A 115 5.40 -7.28 12.43
N CYS A 116 4.31 -6.67 12.86
CA CYS A 116 4.22 -5.93 14.13
C CYS A 116 3.15 -6.47 15.08
N GLY A 117 2.36 -7.44 14.64
CA GLY A 117 1.34 -8.05 15.47
C GLY A 117 1.91 -8.89 16.61
N PRO A 118 1.06 -9.38 17.51
CA PRO A 118 1.53 -10.21 18.61
C PRO A 118 2.19 -11.48 18.09
N PRO A 119 3.14 -12.06 18.84
CA PRO A 119 3.80 -13.29 18.44
C PRO A 119 2.78 -14.37 18.13
N LYS A 120 2.90 -14.99 16.95
CA LYS A 120 2.03 -16.11 16.60
C LYS A 120 2.58 -17.38 17.21
N PRO A 121 1.71 -18.31 17.64
CA PRO A 121 2.19 -19.59 18.13
C PRO A 121 2.96 -20.31 17.03
N PRO A 122 4.00 -21.09 17.39
CA PRO A 122 4.74 -21.84 16.38
C PRO A 122 3.80 -22.80 15.66
N ALA A 123 4.05 -22.98 14.36
CA ALA A 123 3.26 -23.91 13.57
C ALA A 123 3.42 -25.32 14.16
N VAL A 124 2.30 -25.96 14.46
CA VAL A 124 2.31 -27.35 14.93
C VAL A 124 2.51 -28.23 13.72
N ALA A 125 3.60 -28.98 13.74
CA ALA A 125 3.91 -29.90 12.66
C ALA A 125 2.88 -31.03 12.61
#